data_3ff7daa09ef56a3a8b9d3aec272dae67
#
_entry.id   3ff7daa09ef56a3a8b9d3aec272dae67
#
_cell.length_a   1.000
_cell.length_b   1.000
_cell.length_c   1.000
_cell.angle_alpha   90.00
_cell.angle_beta   90.00
_cell.angle_gamma   90.00
#
_symmetry.space_group_name_H-M   'P 1'
#
loop_
_entity.id
_entity.type
_entity.pdbx_description
1 polymer ?
#
loop_
_entity_poly.entity_id
_entity_poly.type
_entity_poly.pdbx_seq_one_letter_code
_entity_poly.pdbx_strand_id
1 'polypeptide(L)'
;MIGFSARMQSTRFVKQLKYLGRLGYLAQALIFSLMTVGVVNAEESHFARFERGLATFDPGGKYITQALERQVPGLNVSGTLSHWSDFLLSGEENIGFRDRDFDVLQMQTLLEVALSYRFSTNLELTSISHFLYDSAYDMGGNDGLYADKIDDSFRYYRDFERVARELYLSYRTSAVDLVVGKQQVAWGKMDGQFIDVINAMDFRESVQLEASDYETRRLPMWMANGTYYFKDVSLNVLWIPDFVANVNPGYGTPWSSPLLPPDDTTVRHSDLWLKGRVNVAGDKILQTDKPHWQNISDHQMAVRLDAAAGALTWGLVYYYAWERDAAPFVVGRFSDISGDHLVLEPRYERLHHFGATADYAWVATGVPGVGNLPIVFRAEALYTRDAQFVDYRNLGEVRAGGEGDGVSEHDTLRAALAFEFAFPDKISVIFQPSFYYTDDWHEGLGTGFGGAIGDRWNFAPVFFISRPVHGTRDRLKTSLTLTPYFSGPNRGYQGSKTKLMVSYEFSPFINGSFIYTDYSGGNDDDLFGQYHQWDNVGFELKYEF
;
A
#
# COMPACT_ATOMS: atom_id res chain seq x y z
N MET A 1 -40.93 17.71 -16.47
CA MET A 1 -39.56 17.95 -16.07
C MET A 1 -38.74 16.67 -15.78
N ILE A 2 -39.13 15.51 -16.31
CA ILE A 2 -38.44 14.23 -16.08
C ILE A 2 -37.56 13.81 -17.29
N GLY A 3 -37.62 14.52 -18.41
CA GLY A 3 -36.91 14.13 -19.64
C GLY A 3 -35.49 14.69 -19.84
N PHE A 4 -35.07 15.66 -19.06
CA PHE A 4 -33.76 16.32 -19.26
C PHE A 4 -32.59 15.67 -18.48
N SER A 5 -32.87 15.02 -17.34
CA SER A 5 -31.87 14.37 -16.50
C SER A 5 -31.32 13.07 -17.12
N ALA A 6 -32.19 12.28 -17.76
CA ALA A 6 -31.81 11.01 -18.37
C ALA A 6 -30.90 11.14 -19.61
N ARG A 7 -31.01 12.25 -20.35
CA ARG A 7 -30.17 12.52 -21.54
C ARG A 7 -28.75 12.97 -21.17
N MET A 8 -28.58 13.66 -20.03
CA MET A 8 -27.25 14.06 -19.56
C MET A 8 -26.43 12.87 -19.00
N GLN A 9 -27.09 11.95 -18.31
CA GLN A 9 -26.45 10.74 -17.82
C GLN A 9 -26.04 9.78 -18.94
N SER A 10 -26.88 9.64 -20.00
CA SER A 10 -26.55 8.78 -21.14
C SER A 10 -25.34 9.31 -21.94
N THR A 11 -25.20 10.63 -22.04
CA THR A 11 -24.09 11.25 -22.79
C THR A 11 -22.75 11.15 -22.04
N ARG A 12 -22.77 11.19 -20.70
CA ARG A 12 -21.60 10.94 -19.88
C ARG A 12 -21.18 9.47 -19.92
N PHE A 13 -22.14 8.56 -19.80
CA PHE A 13 -21.88 7.11 -19.87
C PHE A 13 -21.31 6.69 -21.25
N VAL A 14 -21.81 7.24 -22.34
CA VAL A 14 -21.29 6.99 -23.70
C VAL A 14 -19.88 7.61 -23.89
N LYS A 15 -19.58 8.76 -23.27
CA LYS A 15 -18.23 9.31 -23.27
C LYS A 15 -17.25 8.41 -22.47
N GLN A 16 -17.66 7.92 -21.32
CA GLN A 16 -16.86 7.00 -20.51
C GLN A 16 -16.61 5.66 -21.21
N LEU A 17 -17.59 5.11 -21.92
CA LEU A 17 -17.40 3.93 -22.78
C LEU A 17 -16.42 4.18 -23.94
N LYS A 18 -16.35 5.41 -24.47
CA LYS A 18 -15.36 5.78 -25.48
C LYS A 18 -13.93 5.87 -24.93
N TYR A 19 -13.75 6.26 -23.66
CA TYR A 19 -12.44 6.24 -23.01
C TYR A 19 -11.99 4.81 -22.69
N LEU A 20 -12.87 3.99 -22.15
CA LEU A 20 -12.62 2.55 -21.97
C LEU A 20 -12.32 1.85 -23.31
N GLY A 21 -12.99 2.26 -24.41
CA GLY A 21 -12.70 1.78 -25.75
C GLY A 21 -11.31 2.16 -26.25
N ARG A 22 -10.78 3.34 -25.93
CA ARG A 22 -9.42 3.75 -26.34
C ARG A 22 -8.34 3.03 -25.54
N LEU A 23 -8.52 2.81 -24.26
CA LEU A 23 -7.64 1.97 -23.42
C LEU A 23 -7.68 0.51 -23.86
N GLY A 24 -8.85 -0.01 -24.22
CA GLY A 24 -9.00 -1.35 -24.80
C GLY A 24 -8.24 -1.50 -26.12
N TYR A 25 -8.23 -0.50 -27.00
CA TYR A 25 -7.49 -0.53 -28.26
C TYR A 25 -5.97 -0.43 -28.05
N LEU A 26 -5.48 0.37 -27.12
CA LEU A 26 -4.04 0.44 -26.80
C LEU A 26 -3.56 -0.84 -26.11
N ALA A 27 -4.31 -1.35 -25.16
CA ALA A 27 -4.01 -2.63 -24.52
C ALA A 27 -4.11 -3.80 -25.51
N GLN A 28 -5.11 -3.82 -26.39
CA GLN A 28 -5.23 -4.80 -27.48
C GLN A 28 -4.11 -4.66 -28.50
N ALA A 29 -3.74 -3.45 -28.91
CA ALA A 29 -2.63 -3.21 -29.84
C ALA A 29 -1.29 -3.61 -29.24
N LEU A 30 -1.06 -3.35 -27.93
CA LEU A 30 0.16 -3.80 -27.25
C LEU A 30 0.18 -5.32 -27.04
N ILE A 31 -0.95 -5.91 -26.65
CA ILE A 31 -1.10 -7.38 -26.54
C ILE A 31 -0.94 -8.02 -27.91
N PHE A 32 -1.49 -7.44 -28.98
CA PHE A 32 -1.36 -7.96 -30.34
C PHE A 32 0.08 -7.78 -30.89
N SER A 33 0.73 -6.65 -30.58
CA SER A 33 2.14 -6.39 -30.91
C SER A 33 3.09 -7.35 -30.17
N LEU A 34 2.82 -7.65 -28.91
CA LEU A 34 3.57 -8.62 -28.11
C LEU A 34 3.28 -10.08 -28.53
N MET A 35 2.08 -10.36 -29.09
CA MET A 35 1.74 -11.67 -29.65
C MET A 35 2.37 -11.91 -31.04
N THR A 36 2.66 -10.85 -31.80
CA THR A 36 3.21 -10.93 -33.18
C THR A 36 4.71 -10.82 -33.24
N VAL A 37 5.45 -10.73 -32.13
CA VAL A 37 6.91 -10.99 -32.14
C VAL A 37 7.08 -12.48 -32.43
N GLY A 38 6.87 -12.79 -33.71
CA GLY A 38 6.99 -14.10 -34.30
C GLY A 38 8.41 -14.61 -34.17
N VAL A 39 8.50 -15.89 -34.02
CA VAL A 39 9.69 -16.72 -34.17
C VAL A 39 10.63 -16.14 -35.23
N VAL A 40 11.58 -15.34 -34.80
CA VAL A 40 12.75 -15.05 -35.60
C VAL A 40 13.65 -16.24 -35.39
N ASN A 41 13.71 -17.12 -36.39
CA ASN A 41 14.82 -18.06 -36.56
C ASN A 41 16.09 -17.23 -36.75
N ALA A 42 16.77 -16.94 -35.66
CA ALA A 42 17.98 -16.17 -35.66
C ALA A 42 19.17 -17.11 -35.45
N GLU A 43 20.09 -17.10 -36.40
CA GLU A 43 21.51 -17.23 -36.06
C GLU A 43 21.75 -16.47 -34.74
N GLU A 44 22.55 -17.04 -33.83
CA GLU A 44 22.79 -16.48 -32.50
C GLU A 44 23.03 -14.96 -32.57
N SER A 45 22.00 -14.20 -32.26
CA SER A 45 22.00 -12.75 -32.36
C SER A 45 23.01 -12.19 -31.37
N HIS A 46 23.53 -10.98 -31.62
CA HIS A 46 24.34 -10.23 -30.66
C HIS A 46 23.63 -10.11 -29.30
N PHE A 47 22.30 -10.09 -29.31
CA PHE A 47 21.44 -10.11 -28.12
C PHE A 47 21.58 -11.42 -27.32
N ALA A 48 21.62 -12.59 -27.98
CA ALA A 48 21.80 -13.87 -27.28
C ALA A 48 23.20 -14.03 -26.66
N ARG A 49 24.23 -13.39 -27.23
CA ARG A 49 25.56 -13.33 -26.61
C ARG A 49 25.61 -12.39 -25.43
N PHE A 50 24.95 -11.22 -25.53
CA PHE A 50 24.79 -10.27 -24.45
C PHE A 50 24.02 -10.90 -23.31
N GLU A 51 22.90 -11.57 -23.57
CA GLU A 51 22.12 -12.34 -22.60
C GLU A 51 22.93 -13.39 -21.86
N ARG A 52 23.80 -14.15 -22.57
CA ARG A 52 24.66 -15.15 -21.93
C ARG A 52 25.73 -14.52 -21.05
N GLY A 53 26.28 -13.39 -21.46
CA GLY A 53 27.22 -12.63 -20.64
C GLY A 53 26.58 -12.09 -19.36
N LEU A 54 25.36 -11.56 -19.47
CA LEU A 54 24.59 -11.07 -18.32
C LEU A 54 24.11 -12.20 -17.41
N ALA A 55 23.71 -13.35 -17.96
CA ALA A 55 23.21 -14.49 -17.20
C ALA A 55 24.23 -15.07 -16.20
N THR A 56 25.51 -14.77 -16.38
CA THR A 56 26.61 -15.17 -15.48
C THR A 56 27.21 -13.99 -14.72
N PHE A 57 26.70 -12.78 -14.98
CA PHE A 57 27.22 -11.57 -14.36
C PHE A 57 26.73 -11.50 -12.91
N ASP A 58 27.68 -11.52 -11.98
CA ASP A 58 27.50 -11.25 -10.55
C ASP A 58 28.38 -10.04 -10.21
N PRO A 59 27.81 -8.93 -9.74
CA PRO A 59 28.57 -7.75 -9.30
C PRO A 59 29.52 -7.99 -8.12
N GLY A 60 29.50 -9.17 -7.53
CA GLY A 60 30.48 -9.58 -6.52
C GLY A 60 29.93 -9.56 -5.08
N GLY A 61 28.67 -9.17 -4.87
CA GLY A 61 28.05 -9.19 -3.54
C GLY A 61 28.05 -10.57 -2.91
N LYS A 62 27.76 -11.60 -3.69
CA LYS A 62 27.80 -13.00 -3.28
C LYS A 62 29.18 -13.46 -2.78
N TYR A 63 30.27 -12.95 -3.34
CA TYR A 63 31.61 -13.27 -2.86
C TYR A 63 31.87 -12.67 -1.49
N ILE A 64 31.37 -11.46 -1.23
CA ILE A 64 31.48 -10.79 0.06
C ILE A 64 30.68 -11.55 1.11
N THR A 65 29.42 -11.89 0.84
CA THR A 65 28.56 -12.62 1.77
C THR A 65 29.16 -13.99 2.10
N GLN A 66 29.58 -14.77 1.11
CA GLN A 66 30.22 -16.07 1.32
C GLN A 66 31.55 -15.96 2.10
N ALA A 67 32.32 -14.89 1.90
CA ALA A 67 33.55 -14.68 2.66
C ALA A 67 33.26 -14.44 4.14
N LEU A 68 32.22 -13.65 4.45
CA LEU A 68 31.77 -13.40 5.83
C LEU A 68 31.24 -14.68 6.48
N GLU A 69 30.40 -15.43 5.78
CA GLU A 69 29.84 -16.71 6.26
C GLU A 69 30.92 -17.76 6.58
N ARG A 70 31.99 -17.81 5.76
CA ARG A 70 33.12 -18.70 6.01
C ARG A 70 33.94 -18.32 7.25
N GLN A 71 34.03 -17.01 7.54
CA GLN A 71 34.75 -16.51 8.71
C GLN A 71 33.95 -16.66 10.00
N VAL A 72 32.61 -16.60 9.91
CA VAL A 72 31.72 -16.67 11.08
C VAL A 72 30.72 -17.81 10.89
N PRO A 73 31.02 -19.03 11.31
CA PRO A 73 30.11 -20.16 11.20
C PRO A 73 28.77 -19.89 11.88
N GLY A 74 27.67 -20.14 11.18
CA GLY A 74 26.32 -19.87 11.66
C GLY A 74 25.76 -18.50 11.24
N LEU A 75 26.60 -17.63 10.68
CA LEU A 75 26.15 -16.39 10.05
C LEU A 75 25.68 -16.69 8.63
N ASN A 76 24.54 -16.10 8.27
CA ASN A 76 24.06 -16.01 6.89
C ASN A 76 23.85 -14.54 6.56
N VAL A 77 24.32 -14.11 5.38
CA VAL A 77 24.25 -12.72 4.92
C VAL A 77 23.63 -12.70 3.54
N SER A 78 22.61 -11.88 3.38
CA SER A 78 21.99 -11.60 2.07
C SER A 78 21.63 -10.12 1.98
N GLY A 79 21.34 -9.66 0.80
CA GLY A 79 20.89 -8.28 0.64
C GLY A 79 20.33 -8.01 -0.73
N THR A 80 19.73 -6.83 -0.84
CA THR A 80 19.13 -6.33 -2.07
C THR A 80 19.52 -4.87 -2.26
N LEU A 81 19.98 -4.54 -3.44
CA LEU A 81 20.13 -3.15 -3.87
C LEU A 81 19.08 -2.88 -4.95
N SER A 82 18.13 -2.02 -4.65
CA SER A 82 17.05 -1.65 -5.55
C SER A 82 17.13 -0.16 -5.88
N HIS A 83 16.79 0.17 -7.12
CA HIS A 83 16.64 1.55 -7.57
C HIS A 83 15.35 1.70 -8.36
N TRP A 84 14.53 2.68 -7.99
CA TRP A 84 13.28 3.04 -8.65
C TRP A 84 13.36 4.47 -9.16
N SER A 85 12.83 4.70 -10.35
CA SER A 85 12.73 6.04 -10.95
C SER A 85 11.38 6.16 -11.61
N ASP A 86 10.56 7.13 -11.19
CA ASP A 86 9.24 7.40 -11.75
C ASP A 86 9.18 8.83 -12.28
N PHE A 87 8.78 8.95 -13.55
CA PHE A 87 8.72 10.22 -14.29
C PHE A 87 7.29 10.50 -14.74
N LEU A 88 6.83 11.72 -14.54
CA LEU A 88 5.53 12.17 -15.04
C LEU A 88 5.50 12.24 -16.57
N LEU A 89 4.34 11.88 -17.15
CA LEU A 89 4.14 11.89 -18.60
C LEU A 89 3.37 13.11 -19.09
N SER A 90 2.56 13.73 -18.26
CA SER A 90 1.61 14.74 -18.70
C SER A 90 2.02 16.16 -18.28
N GLY A 91 1.47 17.13 -19.02
CA GLY A 91 1.76 18.55 -18.96
C GLY A 91 1.37 19.28 -17.68
N GLU A 92 1.59 20.57 -17.72
CA GLU A 92 1.53 21.54 -16.63
C GLU A 92 0.07 22.00 -16.38
N GLU A 93 -0.68 21.38 -15.50
CA GLU A 93 -1.95 21.93 -15.02
C GLU A 93 -2.00 21.87 -13.50
N ASN A 94 -2.51 22.94 -12.88
CA ASN A 94 -2.73 22.99 -11.45
C ASN A 94 -4.00 22.24 -11.07
N ILE A 95 -3.94 21.42 -10.02
CA ILE A 95 -5.08 20.70 -9.49
C ILE A 95 -5.28 21.07 -8.03
N GLY A 96 -6.47 21.56 -7.70
CA GLY A 96 -6.78 21.97 -6.33
C GLY A 96 -5.88 23.11 -5.85
N PHE A 97 -5.20 22.91 -4.73
CA PHE A 97 -4.26 23.86 -4.14
C PHE A 97 -2.82 23.66 -4.59
N ARG A 98 -2.57 22.71 -5.50
CA ARG A 98 -1.23 22.31 -5.87
C ARG A 98 -0.83 22.86 -7.23
N ASP A 99 0.25 23.60 -7.21
CA ASP A 99 1.07 23.91 -8.36
C ASP A 99 1.98 22.70 -8.63
N ARG A 100 1.91 22.14 -9.85
CA ARG A 100 2.70 20.98 -10.20
C ARG A 100 3.99 21.39 -10.89
N ASP A 101 5.04 21.59 -10.10
CA ASP A 101 6.37 22.00 -10.58
C ASP A 101 7.38 20.84 -10.58
N PHE A 102 6.93 19.57 -10.54
CA PHE A 102 7.82 18.41 -10.52
C PHE A 102 7.59 17.48 -11.70
N ASP A 103 8.67 16.98 -12.28
CA ASP A 103 8.67 15.99 -13.35
C ASP A 103 9.02 14.58 -12.85
N VAL A 104 9.67 14.47 -11.69
CA VAL A 104 10.14 13.24 -11.08
C VAL A 104 9.35 12.97 -9.81
N LEU A 105 8.61 11.83 -9.80
CA LEU A 105 7.83 11.41 -8.64
C LEU A 105 8.69 10.68 -7.61
N GLN A 106 9.70 9.94 -8.08
CA GLN A 106 10.55 9.10 -7.25
C GLN A 106 11.89 8.87 -7.96
N MET A 107 12.99 8.89 -7.22
CA MET A 107 14.35 8.53 -7.69
C MET A 107 15.10 7.85 -6.54
N GLN A 108 14.58 6.72 -6.11
CA GLN A 108 14.86 6.11 -4.83
C GLN A 108 15.85 4.96 -4.96
N THR A 109 16.86 4.94 -4.11
CA THR A 109 17.81 3.84 -3.96
C THR A 109 17.70 3.26 -2.57
N LEU A 110 17.44 1.97 -2.49
CA LEU A 110 17.36 1.20 -1.24
C LEU A 110 18.40 0.09 -1.23
N LEU A 111 19.26 0.10 -0.20
CA LEU A 111 20.09 -1.04 0.16
C LEU A 111 19.47 -1.72 1.36
N GLU A 112 19.02 -2.95 1.19
CA GLU A 112 18.63 -3.85 2.27
C GLU A 112 19.77 -4.82 2.57
N VAL A 113 20.10 -5.00 3.84
CA VAL A 113 21.06 -5.98 4.31
C VAL A 113 20.39 -6.84 5.38
N ALA A 114 20.28 -8.13 5.12
CA ALA A 114 19.74 -9.12 6.03
C ALA A 114 20.87 -9.99 6.61
N LEU A 115 20.93 -10.05 7.92
CA LEU A 115 21.86 -10.86 8.68
C LEU A 115 21.07 -11.84 9.55
N SER A 116 21.39 -13.12 9.48
CA SER A 116 20.91 -14.07 10.46
C SER A 116 22.05 -14.84 11.09
N TYR A 117 22.02 -14.99 12.42
CA TYR A 117 23.03 -15.74 13.15
C TYR A 117 22.39 -16.85 13.98
N ARG A 118 22.77 -18.08 13.68
CA ARG A 118 22.24 -19.27 14.32
C ARG A 118 23.11 -19.68 15.49
N PHE A 119 22.60 -19.46 16.71
CA PHE A 119 23.27 -19.89 17.96
C PHE A 119 23.13 -21.39 18.21
N SER A 120 21.97 -21.97 17.81
CA SER A 120 21.67 -23.39 17.92
C SER A 120 20.66 -23.81 16.87
N THR A 121 20.29 -25.09 16.84
CA THR A 121 19.23 -25.59 15.94
C THR A 121 17.89 -24.89 16.15
N ASN A 122 17.66 -24.31 17.32
CA ASN A 122 16.37 -23.75 17.72
C ASN A 122 16.41 -22.23 17.93
N LEU A 123 17.60 -21.62 18.03
CA LEU A 123 17.74 -20.20 18.39
C LEU A 123 18.52 -19.45 17.32
N GLU A 124 17.90 -18.40 16.78
CA GLU A 124 18.45 -17.57 15.71
C GLU A 124 18.17 -16.10 15.98
N LEU A 125 19.16 -15.23 15.75
CA LEU A 125 19.03 -13.77 15.72
C LEU A 125 18.93 -13.32 14.27
N THR A 126 17.94 -12.50 13.95
CA THR A 126 17.77 -11.88 12.63
C THR A 126 17.85 -10.36 12.75
N SER A 127 18.56 -9.73 11.83
CA SER A 127 18.63 -8.28 11.67
C SER A 127 18.47 -7.93 10.21
N ILE A 128 17.48 -7.06 9.87
CA ILE A 128 17.29 -6.51 8.53
C ILE A 128 17.48 -4.99 8.64
N SER A 129 18.39 -4.46 7.84
CA SER A 129 18.70 -3.03 7.84
C SER A 129 18.41 -2.42 6.48
N HIS A 130 17.76 -1.25 6.46
CA HIS A 130 17.43 -0.48 5.28
C HIS A 130 18.23 0.83 5.26
N PHE A 131 18.88 1.09 4.13
CA PHE A 131 19.55 2.35 3.84
C PHE A 131 18.89 2.92 2.59
N LEU A 132 18.06 3.93 2.78
CA LEU A 132 17.27 4.54 1.72
C LEU A 132 17.75 5.97 1.47
N TYR A 133 17.81 6.32 0.19
CA TYR A 133 17.99 7.69 -0.29
C TYR A 133 17.12 7.94 -1.51
N ASP A 134 16.30 8.99 -1.46
CA ASP A 134 15.50 9.46 -2.58
C ASP A 134 16.06 10.78 -3.11
N SER A 135 16.76 10.71 -4.24
CA SER A 135 17.39 11.87 -4.87
C SER A 135 16.40 12.76 -5.63
N ALA A 136 15.14 12.35 -5.80
CA ALA A 136 14.11 13.19 -6.42
C ALA A 136 13.94 14.52 -5.67
N TYR A 137 14.14 14.49 -4.36
CA TYR A 137 14.04 15.67 -3.51
C TYR A 137 15.24 16.65 -3.63
N ASP A 138 16.34 16.23 -4.21
CA ASP A 138 17.56 17.03 -4.39
C ASP A 138 17.82 17.36 -5.86
N MET A 139 16.94 16.95 -6.78
CA MET A 139 17.09 17.23 -8.21
C MET A 139 16.58 18.64 -8.54
N GLY A 140 17.36 19.37 -9.36
CA GLY A 140 16.97 20.69 -9.84
C GLY A 140 15.66 20.63 -10.63
N GLY A 141 14.73 21.51 -10.30
CA GLY A 141 13.35 21.48 -10.77
C GLY A 141 12.37 21.01 -9.70
N ASN A 142 12.78 20.07 -8.85
CA ASN A 142 12.01 19.63 -7.70
C ASN A 142 12.39 20.36 -6.41
N ASP A 143 13.57 21.00 -6.36
CA ASP A 143 14.16 21.60 -5.16
C ASP A 143 13.31 22.77 -4.60
N GLY A 144 12.66 23.55 -5.46
CA GLY A 144 11.80 24.66 -5.05
C GLY A 144 10.53 24.20 -4.30
N LEU A 145 10.02 23.03 -4.61
CA LEU A 145 8.85 22.43 -3.97
C LEU A 145 9.19 21.78 -2.62
N TYR A 146 10.36 21.16 -2.55
CA TYR A 146 10.71 20.25 -1.46
C TYR A 146 11.67 20.86 -0.45
N ALA A 147 12.47 21.87 -0.85
CA ALA A 147 13.68 22.27 -0.12
C ALA A 147 13.45 22.67 1.34
N ASP A 148 12.38 23.40 1.64
CA ASP A 148 12.19 24.01 2.96
C ASP A 148 11.04 23.38 3.77
N LYS A 149 10.28 22.45 3.18
CA LYS A 149 8.99 21.99 3.73
C LYS A 149 8.96 20.51 4.09
N ILE A 150 9.96 19.74 3.68
CA ILE A 150 9.97 18.29 3.84
C ILE A 150 10.96 17.88 4.92
N ASP A 151 10.49 17.09 5.87
CA ASP A 151 11.33 16.41 6.84
C ASP A 151 12.36 15.53 6.11
N ASP A 152 13.62 15.61 6.51
CA ASP A 152 14.71 14.78 5.98
C ASP A 152 14.38 13.28 5.95
N SER A 153 13.46 12.81 6.78
CA SER A 153 13.03 11.42 6.81
C SER A 153 12.33 10.94 5.52
N PHE A 154 11.88 11.86 4.66
CA PHE A 154 11.40 11.54 3.32
C PHE A 154 12.54 11.29 2.33
N ARG A 155 13.69 11.94 2.53
CA ARG A 155 14.85 11.86 1.64
C ARG A 155 15.70 10.64 1.92
N TYR A 156 15.95 10.33 3.22
CA TYR A 156 16.81 9.24 3.61
C TYR A 156 16.50 8.70 5.01
N TYR A 157 16.85 7.43 5.24
CA TYR A 157 16.75 6.82 6.56
C TYR A 157 18.06 7.01 7.32
N ARG A 158 18.03 7.75 8.43
CA ARG A 158 19.18 7.95 9.33
C ARG A 158 18.90 7.53 10.77
N ASP A 159 17.64 7.50 11.15
CA ASP A 159 17.25 7.14 12.51
C ASP A 159 17.33 5.61 12.70
N PHE A 160 17.78 5.18 13.88
CA PHE A 160 17.88 3.76 14.19
C PHE A 160 16.56 3.02 13.93
N GLU A 161 15.45 3.62 14.28
CA GLU A 161 14.11 3.01 14.09
C GLU A 161 13.76 2.75 12.61
N ARG A 162 14.32 3.50 11.69
CA ARG A 162 14.12 3.28 10.26
C ARG A 162 15.21 2.42 9.64
N VAL A 163 16.47 2.63 10.04
CA VAL A 163 17.62 1.85 9.54
C VAL A 163 17.55 0.41 10.03
N ALA A 164 17.37 0.18 11.34
CA ALA A 164 17.13 -1.15 11.89
C ALA A 164 15.67 -1.56 11.68
N ARG A 165 15.34 -1.95 10.43
CA ARG A 165 13.99 -2.32 10.06
C ARG A 165 13.46 -3.46 10.91
N GLU A 166 14.19 -4.57 10.97
CA GLU A 166 13.85 -5.68 11.82
C GLU A 166 15.05 -6.10 12.67
N LEU A 167 14.79 -6.46 13.92
CA LEU A 167 15.79 -6.97 14.85
C LEU A 167 15.09 -7.86 15.88
N TYR A 168 15.19 -9.17 15.72
CA TYR A 168 14.49 -10.10 16.59
C TYR A 168 15.27 -11.40 16.83
N LEU A 169 14.95 -12.01 17.96
CA LEU A 169 15.38 -13.35 18.34
C LEU A 169 14.24 -14.33 18.13
N SER A 170 14.48 -15.41 17.40
CA SER A 170 13.52 -16.47 17.18
C SER A 170 13.93 -17.77 17.86
N TYR A 171 13.01 -18.39 18.59
CA TYR A 171 13.14 -19.71 19.17
C TYR A 171 12.06 -20.63 18.60
N ARG A 172 12.48 -21.72 17.94
CA ARG A 172 11.57 -22.62 17.23
C ARG A 172 11.74 -24.05 17.66
N THR A 173 10.59 -24.71 17.90
CA THR A 173 10.48 -26.13 18.17
C THR A 173 9.40 -26.74 17.28
N SER A 174 9.15 -28.04 17.41
CA SER A 174 8.04 -28.70 16.69
C SER A 174 6.64 -28.25 17.16
N ALA A 175 6.50 -27.67 18.34
CA ALA A 175 5.23 -27.28 18.92
C ALA A 175 5.08 -25.78 19.15
N VAL A 176 6.19 -25.04 19.24
CA VAL A 176 6.18 -23.61 19.62
C VAL A 176 7.18 -22.85 18.76
N ASP A 177 6.72 -21.73 18.21
CA ASP A 177 7.54 -20.67 17.66
C ASP A 177 7.38 -19.43 18.54
N LEU A 178 8.49 -18.83 18.98
CA LEU A 178 8.53 -17.59 19.73
C LEU A 178 9.50 -16.63 19.05
N VAL A 179 9.01 -15.45 18.68
CA VAL A 179 9.80 -14.37 18.09
C VAL A 179 9.67 -13.13 18.95
N VAL A 180 10.79 -12.59 19.43
CA VAL A 180 10.79 -11.41 20.30
C VAL A 180 11.74 -10.37 19.73
N GLY A 181 11.23 -9.17 19.53
CA GLY A 181 11.98 -8.04 19.00
C GLY A 181 11.17 -7.20 18.03
N LYS A 182 11.86 -6.38 17.25
CA LYS A 182 11.28 -5.54 16.22
C LYS A 182 11.02 -6.38 14.97
N GLN A 183 9.78 -6.55 14.58
CA GLN A 183 9.36 -7.41 13.48
C GLN A 183 8.08 -6.91 12.82
N GLN A 184 7.85 -7.32 11.59
CA GLN A 184 6.57 -7.18 10.92
C GLN A 184 5.78 -8.49 11.01
N VAL A 185 4.44 -8.39 11.00
CA VAL A 185 3.52 -9.53 11.01
C VAL A 185 2.51 -9.38 9.87
N ALA A 186 2.55 -10.29 8.91
CA ALA A 186 1.61 -10.33 7.80
C ALA A 186 0.56 -11.41 8.06
N TRP A 187 -0.65 -11.00 8.46
CA TRP A 187 -1.77 -11.92 8.66
C TRP A 187 -2.68 -12.01 7.44
N GLY A 188 -2.74 -10.94 6.63
CA GLY A 188 -3.51 -10.89 5.40
C GLY A 188 -2.74 -11.43 4.19
N LYS A 189 -3.47 -11.89 3.19
CA LYS A 189 -2.97 -12.40 1.91
C LYS A 189 -3.61 -11.69 0.71
N MET A 190 -4.54 -10.77 0.98
CA MET A 190 -5.30 -10.04 -0.02
C MET A 190 -4.66 -8.70 -0.33
N ASP A 191 -4.84 -8.22 -1.54
CA ASP A 191 -4.51 -6.86 -1.90
C ASP A 191 -5.41 -5.89 -1.13
N GLY A 192 -4.83 -4.85 -0.52
CA GLY A 192 -5.53 -3.99 0.43
C GLY A 192 -5.31 -4.44 1.88
N GLN A 193 -5.73 -3.59 2.81
CA GLN A 193 -5.58 -3.84 4.24
C GLN A 193 -6.90 -4.37 4.83
N PHE A 194 -7.18 -5.66 4.64
CA PHE A 194 -8.35 -6.30 5.25
C PHE A 194 -8.02 -6.75 6.66
N ILE A 195 -7.45 -7.94 6.85
CA ILE A 195 -7.01 -8.39 8.18
C ILE A 195 -5.55 -8.02 8.49
N ASP A 196 -4.82 -7.48 7.52
CA ASP A 196 -3.41 -7.05 7.68
C ASP A 196 -3.33 -5.64 8.28
N VAL A 197 -3.78 -5.51 9.52
CA VAL A 197 -3.87 -4.25 10.28
C VAL A 197 -2.95 -4.20 11.50
N ILE A 198 -2.10 -5.21 11.69
CA ILE A 198 -1.17 -5.25 12.81
C ILE A 198 -0.13 -4.14 12.70
N ASN A 199 0.56 -4.06 11.57
CA ASN A 199 1.58 -3.07 11.33
C ASN A 199 0.99 -1.74 10.85
N ALA A 200 1.58 -0.64 11.26
CA ALA A 200 1.40 0.63 10.60
C ALA A 200 2.00 0.57 9.18
N MET A 201 1.57 1.46 8.31
CA MET A 201 1.96 1.50 6.90
C MET A 201 2.65 2.81 6.55
N ASP A 202 3.59 2.70 5.61
CA ASP A 202 4.20 3.84 4.94
C ASP A 202 3.50 4.09 3.61
N PHE A 203 2.70 5.16 3.54
CA PHE A 203 1.93 5.56 2.35
C PHE A 203 2.58 6.70 1.58
N ARG A 204 3.84 7.09 1.91
CA ARG A 204 4.47 8.30 1.36
C ARG A 204 4.62 8.30 -0.16
N GLU A 205 4.68 7.14 -0.79
CA GLU A 205 5.16 6.99 -2.15
C GLU A 205 4.08 6.67 -3.18
N SER A 206 2.85 6.36 -2.81
CA SER A 206 1.75 6.27 -3.76
C SER A 206 0.38 6.00 -3.11
N VAL A 207 -0.69 6.29 -3.86
CA VAL A 207 -2.03 5.78 -3.56
C VAL A 207 -2.10 4.35 -4.08
N GLN A 208 -2.01 3.37 -3.18
CA GLN A 208 -2.02 1.96 -3.56
C GLN A 208 -3.18 1.22 -2.89
N LEU A 209 -3.97 0.55 -3.72
CA LEU A 209 -4.97 -0.42 -3.30
C LEU A 209 -4.56 -1.85 -3.63
N GLU A 210 -3.52 -2.04 -4.44
CA GLU A 210 -2.91 -3.33 -4.77
C GLU A 210 -1.70 -3.65 -3.89
N ALA A 211 -1.43 -4.93 -3.67
CA ALA A 211 -0.35 -5.45 -2.81
C ALA A 211 1.05 -5.40 -3.43
N SER A 212 1.36 -4.44 -4.28
CA SER A 212 2.76 -4.28 -4.68
C SER A 212 3.54 -3.73 -3.49
N ASP A 213 4.54 -4.47 -3.04
CA ASP A 213 5.55 -4.05 -2.05
C ASP A 213 5.04 -3.78 -0.62
N TYR A 214 3.93 -4.41 -0.19
CA TYR A 214 3.49 -4.33 1.21
C TYR A 214 4.57 -4.72 2.21
N GLU A 215 5.46 -5.64 1.84
CA GLU A 215 6.53 -6.04 2.72
C GLU A 215 7.47 -4.88 3.07
N THR A 216 7.79 -4.03 2.11
CA THR A 216 8.62 -2.84 2.35
C THR A 216 7.86 -1.69 3.01
N ARG A 217 6.54 -1.65 2.87
CA ARG A 217 5.68 -0.58 3.40
C ARG A 217 5.19 -0.81 4.82
N ARG A 218 5.08 -2.06 5.29
CA ARG A 218 4.76 -2.33 6.69
C ARG A 218 5.85 -1.76 7.57
N LEU A 219 5.49 -0.99 8.57
CA LEU A 219 6.42 -0.47 9.58
C LEU A 219 6.52 -1.49 10.71
N PRO A 220 7.68 -2.13 10.90
CA PRO A 220 7.87 -3.12 11.98
C PRO A 220 7.73 -2.48 13.36
N MET A 221 7.24 -3.28 14.32
CA MET A 221 7.06 -2.86 15.71
C MET A 221 7.75 -3.83 16.66
N TRP A 222 8.11 -3.33 17.84
CA TRP A 222 8.61 -4.16 18.93
C TRP A 222 7.48 -5.01 19.51
N MET A 223 7.64 -6.32 19.50
CA MET A 223 6.61 -7.24 20.02
C MET A 223 7.18 -8.59 20.44
N ALA A 224 6.39 -9.31 21.22
CA ALA A 224 6.54 -10.75 21.40
C ALA A 224 5.42 -11.46 20.62
N ASN A 225 5.80 -12.38 19.77
CA ASN A 225 4.95 -13.14 18.86
C ASN A 225 5.15 -14.63 19.15
N GLY A 226 4.15 -15.27 19.73
CA GLY A 226 4.16 -16.68 20.08
C GLY A 226 3.13 -17.48 19.28
N THR A 227 3.56 -18.56 18.64
CA THR A 227 2.66 -19.49 17.96
C THR A 227 2.78 -20.87 18.60
N TYR A 228 1.65 -21.45 18.96
CA TYR A 228 1.54 -22.82 19.43
C TYR A 228 0.81 -23.68 18.39
N TYR A 229 1.44 -24.81 18.03
CA TYR A 229 0.90 -25.75 17.04
C TYR A 229 0.32 -26.96 17.71
N PHE A 230 -0.94 -27.29 17.39
CA PHE A 230 -1.62 -28.47 17.89
C PHE A 230 -2.35 -29.17 16.75
N LYS A 231 -1.76 -30.21 16.21
CA LYS A 231 -2.26 -30.95 15.02
C LYS A 231 -2.55 -29.99 13.85
N ASP A 232 -3.81 -29.91 13.43
CA ASP A 232 -4.27 -29.09 12.30
C ASP A 232 -4.72 -27.69 12.73
N VAL A 233 -4.39 -27.30 13.97
CA VAL A 233 -4.76 -26.01 14.56
C VAL A 233 -3.51 -25.30 15.03
N SER A 234 -3.42 -23.99 14.83
CA SER A 234 -2.40 -23.12 15.44
C SER A 234 -3.05 -21.94 16.15
N LEU A 235 -2.46 -21.57 17.28
CA LEU A 235 -2.83 -20.38 18.03
C LEU A 235 -1.65 -19.44 18.05
N ASN A 236 -1.81 -18.26 17.45
CA ASN A 236 -0.81 -17.19 17.48
C ASN A 236 -1.28 -16.08 18.41
N VAL A 237 -0.38 -15.61 19.27
CA VAL A 237 -0.63 -14.53 20.25
C VAL A 237 0.45 -13.49 20.10
N LEU A 238 0.06 -12.23 19.95
CA LEU A 238 0.94 -11.07 19.91
C LEU A 238 0.74 -10.22 21.15
N TRP A 239 1.85 -9.82 21.75
CA TRP A 239 1.93 -8.77 22.76
C TRP A 239 2.80 -7.64 22.22
N ILE A 240 2.21 -6.45 22.05
CA ILE A 240 2.83 -5.32 21.37
C ILE A 240 2.89 -4.12 22.32
N PRO A 241 4.02 -3.90 23.01
CA PRO A 241 4.21 -2.73 23.86
C PRO A 241 4.47 -1.44 23.09
N ASP A 242 4.71 -1.56 21.79
CA ASP A 242 5.09 -0.48 20.90
C ASP A 242 3.90 0.15 20.19
N PHE A 243 4.07 1.39 19.73
CA PHE A 243 3.12 2.11 18.91
C PHE A 243 3.84 2.84 17.76
N VAL A 244 3.45 2.55 16.54
CA VAL A 244 3.87 3.24 15.34
C VAL A 244 2.62 3.73 14.60
N ALA A 245 2.56 5.01 14.28
CA ALA A 245 1.50 5.59 13.45
C ALA A 245 1.77 5.33 11.96
N ASN A 246 0.73 5.40 11.13
CA ASN A 246 0.89 5.45 9.69
C ASN A 246 1.72 6.67 9.28
N VAL A 247 2.50 6.54 8.21
CA VAL A 247 3.23 7.65 7.60
C VAL A 247 2.53 8.00 6.30
N ASN A 248 1.88 9.15 6.29
CA ASN A 248 1.15 9.65 5.13
C ASN A 248 2.01 10.57 4.27
N PRO A 249 1.70 10.76 2.97
CA PRO A 249 2.39 11.71 2.13
C PRO A 249 2.29 13.12 2.73
N GLY A 250 3.43 13.74 3.03
CA GLY A 250 3.47 15.11 3.53
C GLY A 250 3.10 16.14 2.45
N TYR A 251 2.62 17.30 2.86
CA TYR A 251 2.38 18.40 1.93
C TYR A 251 3.67 18.74 1.15
N GLY A 252 3.55 18.99 -0.14
CA GLY A 252 4.68 19.27 -1.02
C GLY A 252 5.36 18.01 -1.58
N THR A 253 5.08 16.81 -1.06
CA THR A 253 5.56 15.56 -1.67
C THR A 253 4.73 15.21 -2.92
N PRO A 254 5.28 14.46 -3.89
CA PRO A 254 4.56 14.10 -5.09
C PRO A 254 3.19 13.45 -4.86
N TRP A 255 3.07 12.65 -3.81
CA TRP A 255 1.88 11.86 -3.51
C TRP A 255 0.94 12.49 -2.46
N SER A 256 1.23 13.70 -1.98
CA SER A 256 0.26 14.42 -1.16
C SER A 256 -0.99 14.71 -1.98
N SER A 257 -2.17 14.66 -1.33
CA SER A 257 -3.41 15.01 -2.04
C SER A 257 -3.35 16.45 -2.57
N PRO A 258 -3.61 16.68 -3.86
CA PRO A 258 -3.66 18.04 -4.42
C PRO A 258 -4.78 18.88 -3.81
N LEU A 259 -5.75 18.25 -3.14
CA LEU A 259 -6.88 18.93 -2.49
C LEU A 259 -6.55 19.45 -1.08
N LEU A 260 -5.37 19.12 -0.54
CA LEU A 260 -4.92 19.67 0.73
C LEU A 260 -4.44 21.13 0.53
N PRO A 261 -4.89 22.07 1.38
CA PRO A 261 -4.40 23.44 1.32
C PRO A 261 -2.90 23.48 1.60
N PRO A 262 -2.20 24.51 1.06
CA PRO A 262 -0.80 24.74 1.39
C PRO A 262 -0.60 24.90 2.89
N ASP A 263 0.51 24.35 3.38
CA ASP A 263 0.94 24.57 4.75
C ASP A 263 1.39 26.02 4.94
N ASP A 264 0.62 26.79 5.67
CA ASP A 264 1.02 28.13 6.08
C ASP A 264 1.73 28.13 7.44
N THR A 265 2.58 27.14 7.69
CA THR A 265 3.48 27.06 8.85
C THR A 265 2.88 26.56 10.18
N THR A 266 1.57 26.40 10.31
CA THR A 266 0.95 26.01 11.58
C THR A 266 0.55 24.53 11.66
N VAL A 267 0.47 23.85 10.51
CA VAL A 267 0.04 22.45 10.43
C VAL A 267 1.15 21.59 9.84
N ARG A 268 1.88 20.87 10.69
CA ARG A 268 2.73 19.78 10.21
C ARG A 268 1.84 18.62 9.80
N HIS A 269 1.69 18.41 8.50
CA HIS A 269 0.75 17.49 7.88
C HIS A 269 1.00 16.00 8.13
N SER A 270 2.05 15.61 8.84
CA SER A 270 2.28 14.21 9.17
C SER A 270 1.17 13.57 10.00
N ASP A 271 0.35 14.36 10.68
CA ASP A 271 -0.58 13.85 11.68
C ASP A 271 -2.08 14.15 11.39
N LEU A 272 -2.40 14.95 10.34
CA LEU A 272 -3.80 15.35 10.09
C LEU A 272 -4.18 15.33 8.63
N TRP A 273 -5.04 14.41 8.25
CA TRP A 273 -5.80 14.41 7.02
C TRP A 273 -7.04 15.31 7.14
N LEU A 274 -6.82 16.62 7.23
CA LEU A 274 -7.94 17.56 7.16
C LEU A 274 -8.17 17.93 5.70
N LYS A 275 -9.18 17.35 5.08
CA LYS A 275 -9.61 17.73 3.75
C LYS A 275 -10.16 19.13 3.70
N GLY A 276 -9.89 19.81 2.58
CA GLY A 276 -10.19 21.18 2.21
C GLY A 276 -11.62 21.71 2.32
N ARG A 277 -12.54 21.01 3.02
CA ARG A 277 -13.83 21.57 3.42
C ARG A 277 -13.77 22.33 4.75
N VAL A 278 -12.72 22.13 5.52
CA VAL A 278 -12.46 22.90 6.73
C VAL A 278 -11.38 23.91 6.37
N ASN A 279 -11.74 25.19 6.39
CA ASN A 279 -10.74 26.25 6.31
C ASN A 279 -9.94 26.22 7.62
N VAL A 280 -8.81 25.52 7.61
CA VAL A 280 -7.90 25.36 8.77
C VAL A 280 -6.94 26.53 8.93
N ALA A 281 -6.95 27.50 8.03
CA ALA A 281 -6.14 28.71 8.18
C ALA A 281 -6.50 29.41 9.50
N GLY A 282 -5.51 29.52 10.39
CA GLY A 282 -5.67 30.12 11.71
C GLY A 282 -6.09 29.17 12.83
N ASP A 283 -6.52 27.94 12.56
CA ASP A 283 -6.78 26.94 13.61
C ASP A 283 -5.46 26.54 14.30
N LYS A 284 -5.51 26.31 15.61
CA LYS A 284 -4.35 25.87 16.39
C LYS A 284 -4.38 24.37 16.58
N ILE A 285 -3.28 23.71 16.21
CA ILE A 285 -3.12 22.28 16.42
C ILE A 285 -2.14 22.04 17.56
N LEU A 286 -2.58 21.26 18.53
CA LEU A 286 -1.77 20.86 19.67
C LEU A 286 -0.86 19.67 19.27
N GLN A 287 0.18 19.47 20.07
CA GLN A 287 1.01 18.29 19.90
C GLN A 287 0.23 17.03 20.31
N THR A 288 0.33 15.98 19.53
CA THR A 288 -0.29 14.69 19.80
C THR A 288 0.48 13.91 20.86
N ASP A 289 -0.22 13.45 21.89
CA ASP A 289 0.31 12.46 22.82
C ASP A 289 0.16 11.08 22.21
N LYS A 290 1.30 10.42 21.92
CA LYS A 290 1.33 9.06 21.38
C LYS A 290 1.33 8.03 22.51
N PRO A 291 0.71 6.85 22.30
CA PRO A 291 0.82 5.73 23.23
C PRO A 291 2.29 5.42 23.54
N HIS A 292 2.60 5.17 24.82
CA HIS A 292 3.97 5.06 25.26
C HIS A 292 4.30 3.66 25.80
N TRP A 293 5.38 3.05 25.34
CA TRP A 293 5.76 1.67 25.69
C TRP A 293 5.94 1.43 27.20
N GLN A 294 6.22 2.46 28.01
CA GLN A 294 6.34 2.36 29.46
C GLN A 294 5.00 2.21 30.18
N ASN A 295 3.88 2.56 29.54
CA ASN A 295 2.56 2.43 30.10
C ASN A 295 1.95 1.09 29.68
N ILE A 296 1.79 0.17 30.63
CA ILE A 296 1.18 -1.14 30.34
C ILE A 296 -0.25 -0.99 29.77
N SER A 297 -0.98 0.05 30.17
CA SER A 297 -2.29 0.37 29.62
C SER A 297 -2.26 0.68 28.11
N ASP A 298 -1.11 1.10 27.57
CA ASP A 298 -0.97 1.46 26.17
C ASP A 298 -0.59 0.24 25.30
N HIS A 299 -0.24 -0.89 25.92
CA HIS A 299 0.11 -2.09 25.17
C HIS A 299 -1.08 -2.65 24.40
N GLN A 300 -0.80 -3.26 23.26
CA GLN A 300 -1.75 -3.85 22.34
C GLN A 300 -1.64 -5.37 22.38
N MET A 301 -2.73 -6.05 22.08
CA MET A 301 -2.77 -7.52 22.07
C MET A 301 -3.56 -8.03 20.88
N ALA A 302 -3.03 -9.07 20.22
CA ALA A 302 -3.74 -9.73 19.14
C ALA A 302 -3.68 -11.25 19.29
N VAL A 303 -4.73 -11.90 18.83
CA VAL A 303 -4.86 -13.37 18.85
C VAL A 303 -5.39 -13.83 17.50
N ARG A 304 -4.76 -14.87 16.95
CA ARG A 304 -5.19 -15.52 15.72
C ARG A 304 -5.27 -17.04 15.94
N LEU A 305 -6.39 -17.62 15.55
CA LEU A 305 -6.62 -19.06 15.51
C LEU A 305 -6.71 -19.49 14.06
N ASP A 306 -5.84 -20.38 13.60
CA ASP A 306 -5.92 -21.00 12.28
C ASP A 306 -6.20 -22.48 12.38
N ALA A 307 -6.96 -23.02 11.43
CA ALA A 307 -7.21 -24.45 11.32
C ALA A 307 -7.31 -24.88 9.85
N ALA A 308 -6.96 -26.13 9.58
CA ALA A 308 -7.05 -26.77 8.28
C ALA A 308 -8.03 -27.95 8.30
N ALA A 309 -8.86 -28.06 7.25
CA ALA A 309 -9.81 -29.14 7.04
C ALA A 309 -9.84 -29.56 5.57
N GLY A 310 -9.00 -30.52 5.20
CA GLY A 310 -8.83 -30.93 3.81
C GLY A 310 -8.21 -29.79 2.95
N ALA A 311 -8.93 -29.36 1.92
CA ALA A 311 -8.49 -28.28 1.03
C ALA A 311 -8.86 -26.87 1.55
N LEU A 312 -9.60 -26.79 2.65
CA LEU A 312 -10.00 -25.54 3.30
C LEU A 312 -9.05 -25.21 4.45
N THR A 313 -8.49 -24.01 4.45
CA THR A 313 -7.89 -23.40 5.63
C THR A 313 -8.72 -22.19 6.04
N TRP A 314 -8.87 -21.95 7.32
CA TRP A 314 -9.60 -20.80 7.84
C TRP A 314 -8.94 -20.25 9.09
N GLY A 315 -9.17 -19.00 9.37
CA GLY A 315 -8.64 -18.31 10.54
C GLY A 315 -9.62 -17.32 11.14
N LEU A 316 -9.51 -17.12 12.44
CA LEU A 316 -10.21 -16.09 13.19
C LEU A 316 -9.20 -15.20 13.88
N VAL A 317 -9.46 -13.91 13.89
CA VAL A 317 -8.57 -12.88 14.40
C VAL A 317 -9.32 -11.98 15.37
N TYR A 318 -8.68 -11.65 16.48
CA TYR A 318 -9.07 -10.56 17.35
C TYR A 318 -7.84 -9.69 17.62
N TYR A 319 -7.98 -8.38 17.49
CA TYR A 319 -6.92 -7.41 17.77
C TYR A 319 -7.49 -6.23 18.54
N TYR A 320 -6.91 -5.96 19.72
CA TYR A 320 -7.14 -4.77 20.51
C TYR A 320 -5.97 -3.82 20.33
N ALA A 321 -6.20 -2.73 19.62
CA ALA A 321 -5.17 -1.88 19.06
C ALA A 321 -5.45 -0.39 19.29
N TRP A 322 -4.42 0.41 19.05
CA TRP A 322 -4.60 1.84 18.79
C TRP A 322 -4.87 2.06 17.30
N GLU A 323 -5.75 3.02 17.01
CA GLU A 323 -5.88 3.53 15.64
C GLU A 323 -4.52 4.05 15.15
N ARG A 324 -4.23 3.88 13.86
CA ARG A 324 -2.92 4.24 13.29
C ARG A 324 -2.87 5.68 12.78
N ASP A 325 -4.02 6.31 12.58
CA ASP A 325 -4.17 7.70 12.19
C ASP A 325 -4.90 8.46 13.32
N ALA A 326 -4.36 9.62 13.70
CA ALA A 326 -4.96 10.40 14.78
C ALA A 326 -6.22 11.13 14.29
N ALA A 327 -7.28 11.12 15.09
CA ALA A 327 -8.46 11.94 14.86
C ALA A 327 -8.32 13.32 15.53
N PRO A 328 -8.72 14.43 14.85
CA PRO A 328 -8.54 15.79 15.35
C PRO A 328 -9.73 16.23 16.23
N PHE A 329 -9.63 16.02 17.52
CA PHE A 329 -10.65 16.46 18.49
C PHE A 329 -10.59 17.96 18.73
N VAL A 330 -11.74 18.64 18.72
CA VAL A 330 -11.83 20.05 19.12
C VAL A 330 -11.80 20.12 20.64
N VAL A 331 -10.79 20.77 21.20
CA VAL A 331 -10.60 20.97 22.63
C VAL A 331 -10.79 22.42 23.08
N GLY A 332 -10.96 23.33 22.14
CA GLY A 332 -11.19 24.75 22.45
C GLY A 332 -11.49 25.58 21.20
N ARG A 333 -11.84 26.84 21.46
CA ARG A 333 -12.10 27.86 20.45
C ARG A 333 -11.47 29.18 20.84
N PHE A 334 -11.10 29.98 19.85
CA PHE A 334 -10.69 31.36 20.05
C PHE A 334 -11.10 32.20 18.84
N SER A 335 -11.18 33.50 19.00
CA SER A 335 -11.49 34.44 17.93
C SER A 335 -10.40 35.48 17.82
N ASP A 336 -10.03 35.85 16.63
CA ASP A 336 -9.11 36.96 16.34
C ASP A 336 -9.65 37.85 15.21
N ILE A 337 -8.80 38.70 14.63
CA ILE A 337 -9.18 39.63 13.56
C ILE A 337 -9.52 38.91 12.24
N SER A 338 -9.14 37.65 12.08
CA SER A 338 -9.42 36.83 10.89
C SER A 338 -10.69 35.98 11.04
N GLY A 339 -11.23 35.84 12.25
CA GLY A 339 -12.48 35.12 12.51
C GLY A 339 -12.43 34.17 13.71
N ASP A 340 -13.33 33.20 13.69
CA ASP A 340 -13.43 32.15 14.72
C ASP A 340 -12.59 30.94 14.33
N HIS A 341 -11.75 30.50 15.26
CA HIS A 341 -10.77 29.43 15.10
C HIS A 341 -10.97 28.32 16.12
N LEU A 342 -10.58 27.11 15.74
CA LEU A 342 -10.61 25.93 16.58
C LEU A 342 -9.22 25.64 17.18
N VAL A 343 -9.22 25.01 18.34
CA VAL A 343 -8.05 24.35 18.92
C VAL A 343 -8.26 22.86 18.78
N LEU A 344 -7.47 22.23 17.93
CA LEU A 344 -7.55 20.80 17.61
C LEU A 344 -6.45 20.05 18.36
N GLU A 345 -6.82 18.93 18.96
CA GLU A 345 -5.89 17.99 19.60
C GLU A 345 -6.01 16.64 18.86
N PRO A 346 -4.98 16.25 18.10
CA PRO A 346 -4.97 14.93 17.49
C PRO A 346 -4.83 13.86 18.56
N ARG A 347 -5.72 12.85 18.56
CA ARG A 347 -5.71 11.73 19.50
C ARG A 347 -5.77 10.42 18.76
N TYR A 348 -5.12 9.40 19.34
CA TYR A 348 -5.23 8.01 18.95
C TYR A 348 -6.18 7.32 19.88
N GLU A 349 -7.21 6.66 19.34
CA GLU A 349 -8.22 5.96 20.14
C GLU A 349 -8.05 4.45 20.05
N ARG A 350 -8.65 3.72 20.98
CA ARG A 350 -8.60 2.26 21.02
C ARG A 350 -9.67 1.65 20.14
N LEU A 351 -9.26 0.66 19.36
CA LEU A 351 -10.13 -0.09 18.45
C LEU A 351 -10.21 -1.56 18.81
N HIS A 352 -11.34 -2.16 18.51
CA HIS A 352 -11.54 -3.59 18.52
C HIS A 352 -11.71 -4.09 17.11
N HIS A 353 -10.78 -4.95 16.65
CA HIS A 353 -10.83 -5.59 15.35
C HIS A 353 -11.20 -7.06 15.49
N PHE A 354 -12.17 -7.51 14.72
CA PHE A 354 -12.58 -8.92 14.61
C PHE A 354 -12.45 -9.34 13.16
N GLY A 355 -11.62 -10.32 12.87
CA GLY A 355 -11.32 -10.75 11.51
C GLY A 355 -11.57 -12.24 11.29
N ALA A 356 -11.82 -12.58 10.03
CA ALA A 356 -11.93 -13.95 9.57
C ALA A 356 -11.26 -14.12 8.20
N THR A 357 -10.65 -15.29 7.99
CA THR A 357 -10.04 -15.68 6.71
C THR A 357 -10.48 -17.05 6.29
N ALA A 358 -10.50 -17.28 4.98
CA ALA A 358 -10.68 -18.62 4.42
C ALA A 358 -9.93 -18.74 3.09
N ASP A 359 -9.23 -19.86 2.89
CA ASP A 359 -8.61 -20.24 1.62
C ASP A 359 -9.11 -21.62 1.22
N TYR A 360 -9.46 -21.79 -0.05
CA TYR A 360 -9.90 -23.07 -0.59
C TYR A 360 -9.25 -23.32 -1.95
N ALA A 361 -8.47 -24.38 -2.06
CA ALA A 361 -7.84 -24.79 -3.30
C ALA A 361 -8.72 -25.83 -4.02
N TRP A 362 -9.01 -25.58 -5.29
CA TRP A 362 -9.83 -26.45 -6.13
C TRP A 362 -9.24 -26.61 -7.53
N VAL A 363 -9.49 -27.75 -8.16
CA VAL A 363 -9.12 -27.99 -9.56
C VAL A 363 -10.39 -28.23 -10.36
N ALA A 364 -10.75 -27.28 -11.23
CA ALA A 364 -11.83 -27.48 -12.19
C ALA A 364 -11.34 -28.41 -13.30
N THR A 365 -12.03 -29.54 -13.50
CA THR A 365 -11.68 -30.56 -14.51
C THR A 365 -12.53 -30.43 -15.77
N GLY A 366 -11.95 -30.73 -16.93
CA GLY A 366 -12.69 -30.75 -18.20
C GLY A 366 -13.06 -29.35 -18.72
N VAL A 367 -12.36 -28.31 -18.33
CA VAL A 367 -12.56 -26.94 -18.83
C VAL A 367 -12.22 -26.90 -20.33
N PRO A 368 -13.17 -26.49 -21.22
CA PRO A 368 -12.92 -26.46 -22.66
C PRO A 368 -11.68 -25.63 -23.04
N GLY A 369 -10.77 -26.19 -23.82
CA GLY A 369 -9.55 -25.54 -24.27
C GLY A 369 -8.43 -25.43 -23.22
N VAL A 370 -8.69 -25.82 -21.97
CA VAL A 370 -7.74 -25.71 -20.83
C VAL A 370 -7.45 -27.08 -20.21
N GLY A 371 -8.46 -27.94 -20.09
CA GLY A 371 -8.35 -29.21 -19.39
C GLY A 371 -8.58 -29.06 -17.87
N ASN A 372 -7.53 -29.20 -17.07
CA ASN A 372 -7.59 -28.98 -15.62
C ASN A 372 -7.12 -27.56 -15.29
N LEU A 373 -7.98 -26.80 -14.63
CA LEU A 373 -7.72 -25.42 -14.20
C LEU A 373 -7.63 -25.36 -12.67
N PRO A 374 -6.44 -25.17 -12.10
CA PRO A 374 -6.30 -24.87 -10.68
C PRO A 374 -6.89 -23.49 -10.36
N ILE A 375 -7.69 -23.44 -9.30
CA ILE A 375 -8.33 -22.23 -8.80
C ILE A 375 -8.10 -22.16 -7.29
N VAL A 376 -7.71 -20.97 -6.79
CA VAL A 376 -7.67 -20.69 -5.36
C VAL A 376 -8.71 -19.63 -5.06
N PHE A 377 -9.60 -19.94 -4.13
CA PHE A 377 -10.56 -19.00 -3.56
C PHE A 377 -9.99 -18.51 -2.24
N ARG A 378 -9.98 -17.19 -2.05
CA ARG A 378 -9.61 -16.57 -0.78
C ARG A 378 -10.70 -15.62 -0.33
N ALA A 379 -10.89 -15.53 0.97
CA ALA A 379 -11.79 -14.58 1.58
C ALA A 379 -11.14 -13.98 2.83
N GLU A 380 -11.26 -12.66 2.99
CA GLU A 380 -10.91 -11.96 4.20
C GLU A 380 -12.01 -10.98 4.57
N ALA A 381 -12.30 -10.88 5.86
CA ALA A 381 -13.22 -9.89 6.40
C ALA A 381 -12.69 -9.34 7.73
N LEU A 382 -12.82 -8.04 7.93
CA LEU A 382 -12.47 -7.33 9.15
C LEU A 382 -13.59 -6.40 9.57
N TYR A 383 -14.16 -6.65 10.73
CA TYR A 383 -15.05 -5.73 11.42
C TYR A 383 -14.24 -4.95 12.44
N THR A 384 -14.33 -3.63 12.37
CA THR A 384 -13.70 -2.71 13.32
C THR A 384 -14.79 -1.95 14.04
N ARG A 385 -14.77 -2.03 15.37
CA ARG A 385 -15.68 -1.32 16.22
C ARG A 385 -15.08 -0.01 16.70
N ASP A 386 -15.94 1.03 16.82
CA ASP A 386 -15.62 2.34 17.36
C ASP A 386 -14.51 3.10 16.58
N ALA A 387 -14.45 2.92 15.23
CA ALA A 387 -13.49 3.64 14.38
C ALA A 387 -13.81 5.13 14.36
N GLN A 388 -12.78 5.98 14.51
CA GLN A 388 -12.93 7.42 14.60
C GLN A 388 -12.95 8.06 13.22
N PHE A 389 -13.92 8.94 13.00
CA PHE A 389 -14.06 9.71 11.76
C PHE A 389 -14.12 11.19 12.05
N VAL A 390 -13.49 11.99 11.22
CA VAL A 390 -13.70 13.44 11.23
C VAL A 390 -15.13 13.71 10.78
N ASP A 391 -15.91 14.38 11.61
CA ASP A 391 -17.25 14.82 11.28
C ASP A 391 -17.25 16.30 10.92
N TYR A 392 -17.23 16.58 9.62
CA TYR A 392 -17.19 17.95 9.09
C TYR A 392 -18.46 18.77 9.40
N ARG A 393 -19.61 18.11 9.60
CA ARG A 393 -20.85 18.80 10.03
C ARG A 393 -20.68 19.29 11.46
N ASN A 394 -20.24 18.40 12.35
CA ASN A 394 -20.00 18.73 13.73
C ASN A 394 -18.89 19.78 13.89
N LEU A 395 -17.79 19.67 13.13
CA LEU A 395 -16.75 20.70 13.09
C LEU A 395 -17.32 22.08 12.69
N GLY A 396 -18.20 22.13 11.68
CA GLY A 396 -18.86 23.35 11.23
C GLY A 396 -19.78 23.94 12.32
N GLU A 397 -20.55 23.10 13.01
CA GLU A 397 -21.41 23.50 14.14
C GLU A 397 -20.59 24.05 15.30
N VAL A 398 -19.52 23.33 15.68
CA VAL A 398 -18.63 23.76 16.77
C VAL A 398 -17.95 25.09 16.43
N ARG A 399 -17.52 25.29 15.19
CA ARG A 399 -16.95 26.57 14.73
C ARG A 399 -17.97 27.70 14.83
N ALA A 400 -19.24 27.45 14.53
CA ALA A 400 -20.33 28.40 14.66
C ALA A 400 -20.79 28.64 16.10
N GLY A 401 -20.17 28.00 17.10
CA GLY A 401 -20.52 28.17 18.52
C GLY A 401 -21.37 27.06 19.11
N GLY A 402 -21.66 26.00 18.36
CA GLY A 402 -22.35 24.80 18.82
C GLY A 402 -21.51 23.91 19.74
N GLU A 403 -22.10 22.83 20.19
CA GLU A 403 -21.46 21.78 20.99
C GLU A 403 -20.92 20.65 20.13
N GLY A 404 -19.88 19.96 20.60
CA GLY A 404 -19.26 18.80 19.94
C GLY A 404 -17.74 18.85 20.01
N ASP A 405 -17.09 17.84 19.43
CA ASP A 405 -15.64 17.71 19.40
C ASP A 405 -15.09 17.47 17.98
N GLY A 406 -15.95 17.45 16.97
CA GLY A 406 -15.55 17.32 15.55
C GLY A 406 -15.27 15.89 15.10
N VAL A 407 -15.50 14.89 15.96
CA VAL A 407 -15.24 13.46 15.68
C VAL A 407 -16.51 12.65 15.96
N SER A 408 -16.70 11.58 15.23
CA SER A 408 -17.76 10.61 15.48
C SER A 408 -17.26 9.18 15.35
N GLU A 409 -17.85 8.27 16.12
CA GLU A 409 -17.51 6.85 16.17
C GLU A 409 -18.42 6.06 15.24
N HIS A 410 -17.84 5.21 14.40
CA HIS A 410 -18.60 4.36 13.47
C HIS A 410 -17.99 2.98 13.40
N ASP A 411 -18.86 1.98 13.34
CA ASP A 411 -18.44 0.62 13.05
C ASP A 411 -18.15 0.46 11.54
N THR A 412 -17.08 -0.25 11.22
CA THR A 412 -16.71 -0.48 9.82
C THR A 412 -16.54 -1.96 9.51
N LEU A 413 -16.88 -2.34 8.27
CA LEU A 413 -16.60 -3.67 7.74
C LEU A 413 -15.81 -3.53 6.43
N ARG A 414 -14.68 -4.24 6.37
CA ARG A 414 -13.89 -4.43 5.15
C ARG A 414 -13.95 -5.91 4.78
N ALA A 415 -14.22 -6.22 3.54
CA ALA A 415 -14.26 -7.61 3.08
C ALA A 415 -13.76 -7.73 1.64
N ALA A 416 -13.03 -8.79 1.36
CA ALA A 416 -12.61 -9.12 0.00
C ALA A 416 -12.74 -10.62 -0.27
N LEU A 417 -12.98 -10.94 -1.53
CA LEU A 417 -12.88 -12.29 -2.09
C LEU A 417 -11.81 -12.25 -3.17
N ALA A 418 -10.98 -13.26 -3.31
CA ALA A 418 -10.09 -13.41 -4.45
C ALA A 418 -10.33 -14.74 -5.15
N PHE A 419 -10.27 -14.69 -6.46
CA PHE A 419 -10.35 -15.81 -7.38
C PHE A 419 -9.05 -15.83 -8.17
N GLU A 420 -8.17 -16.77 -7.88
CA GLU A 420 -6.89 -16.92 -8.56
C GLU A 420 -6.95 -18.11 -9.51
N PHE A 421 -6.71 -17.87 -10.78
CA PHE A 421 -6.74 -18.88 -11.83
C PHE A 421 -5.32 -19.08 -12.40
N ALA A 422 -4.84 -20.32 -12.38
CA ALA A 422 -3.57 -20.70 -12.99
C ALA A 422 -3.82 -21.41 -14.34
N PHE A 423 -3.82 -20.63 -15.42
CA PHE A 423 -4.01 -21.14 -16.77
C PHE A 423 -2.74 -21.82 -17.32
N PRO A 424 -2.84 -22.64 -18.40
CA PRO A 424 -1.69 -23.09 -19.17
C PRO A 424 -0.77 -21.93 -19.59
N ASP A 425 0.46 -22.24 -19.99
CA ASP A 425 1.49 -21.27 -20.38
C ASP A 425 1.85 -20.26 -19.29
N LYS A 426 1.64 -20.63 -18.00
CA LYS A 426 1.95 -19.82 -16.83
C LYS A 426 1.19 -18.47 -16.79
N ILE A 427 0.03 -18.44 -17.40
CA ILE A 427 -0.86 -17.27 -17.31
C ILE A 427 -1.54 -17.30 -15.95
N SER A 428 -1.35 -16.27 -15.15
CA SER A 428 -2.04 -16.05 -13.88
C SER A 428 -3.07 -14.95 -14.01
N VAL A 429 -4.28 -15.20 -13.54
CA VAL A 429 -5.36 -14.21 -13.48
C VAL A 429 -5.90 -14.16 -12.07
N ILE A 430 -5.98 -12.96 -11.50
CA ILE A 430 -6.59 -12.71 -10.19
C ILE A 430 -7.73 -11.72 -10.39
N PHE A 431 -8.87 -12.04 -9.79
CA PHE A 431 -10.00 -11.12 -9.65
C PHE A 431 -10.34 -11.02 -8.17
N GLN A 432 -10.17 -9.82 -7.59
CA GLN A 432 -10.42 -9.55 -6.18
C GLN A 432 -11.45 -8.43 -6.01
N PRO A 433 -12.76 -8.74 -5.91
CA PRO A 433 -13.76 -7.78 -5.45
C PRO A 433 -13.56 -7.44 -3.97
N SER A 434 -13.42 -6.15 -3.68
CA SER A 434 -13.19 -5.61 -2.35
C SER A 434 -14.30 -4.65 -1.96
N PHE A 435 -14.82 -4.78 -0.74
CA PHE A 435 -15.96 -4.04 -0.22
C PHE A 435 -15.61 -3.35 1.08
N TYR A 436 -16.08 -2.13 1.24
CA TYR A 436 -15.94 -1.32 2.44
C TYR A 436 -17.30 -0.78 2.83
N TYR A 437 -17.65 -0.90 4.10
CA TYR A 437 -18.91 -0.43 4.67
C TYR A 437 -18.65 0.37 5.93
N THR A 438 -19.35 1.51 6.09
CA THR A 438 -19.35 2.32 7.31
C THR A 438 -20.78 2.42 7.82
N ASP A 439 -21.01 2.03 9.07
CA ASP A 439 -22.34 2.14 9.67
C ASP A 439 -22.67 3.60 9.99
N ASP A 440 -23.96 3.92 10.03
CA ASP A 440 -24.48 5.28 10.27
C ASP A 440 -23.78 6.39 9.49
N TRP A 441 -23.26 6.04 8.29
CA TRP A 441 -22.58 6.98 7.43
C TRP A 441 -23.47 8.16 7.01
N HIS A 442 -22.89 9.35 7.01
CA HIS A 442 -23.51 10.55 6.45
C HIS A 442 -22.49 11.37 5.63
N GLU A 443 -22.99 12.28 4.79
CA GLU A 443 -22.18 13.03 3.81
C GLU A 443 -21.08 13.93 4.42
N GLY A 444 -21.13 14.16 5.73
CA GLY A 444 -20.10 14.95 6.45
C GLY A 444 -18.95 14.14 7.01
N LEU A 445 -18.94 12.81 6.86
CA LEU A 445 -17.83 11.99 7.38
C LEU A 445 -16.63 12.02 6.45
N GLY A 446 -15.47 12.31 7.03
CA GLY A 446 -14.18 12.10 6.39
C GLY A 446 -13.79 10.64 6.45
N THR A 447 -13.45 10.02 5.31
CA THR A 447 -12.92 8.67 5.29
C THR A 447 -11.41 8.66 5.31
N GLY A 448 -10.80 7.70 6.01
CA GLY A 448 -9.34 7.59 6.15
C GLY A 448 -8.58 7.21 4.88
N PHE A 449 -9.26 6.94 3.75
CA PHE A 449 -8.61 6.68 2.48
C PHE A 449 -8.35 7.96 1.71
N GLY A 450 -7.07 8.39 1.69
CA GLY A 450 -6.61 9.48 0.85
C GLY A 450 -7.45 10.77 0.97
N GLY A 451 -8.20 10.89 2.04
CA GLY A 451 -9.11 11.99 2.27
C GLY A 451 -10.28 12.04 1.29
N ALA A 452 -10.56 11.02 0.42
CA ALA A 452 -11.78 10.96 -0.36
C ALA A 452 -12.97 10.81 0.57
N ILE A 453 -13.97 11.66 0.43
CA ILE A 453 -15.23 11.48 1.12
C ILE A 453 -15.90 10.28 0.44
N GLY A 454 -15.94 9.15 1.15
CA GLY A 454 -16.59 7.94 0.68
C GLY A 454 -18.12 8.05 0.74
N ASP A 455 -18.75 6.94 0.54
CA ASP A 455 -20.17 6.72 0.78
C ASP A 455 -20.27 5.54 1.77
N ARG A 456 -21.50 5.24 2.23
CA ARG A 456 -21.75 4.10 3.13
C ARG A 456 -21.13 2.80 2.62
N TRP A 457 -21.20 2.58 1.30
CA TRP A 457 -20.61 1.45 0.61
C TRP A 457 -19.58 1.90 -0.41
N ASN A 458 -18.44 1.29 -0.39
CA ASN A 458 -17.41 1.49 -1.40
C ASN A 458 -16.98 0.13 -1.95
N PHE A 459 -16.63 0.10 -3.24
CA PHE A 459 -16.26 -1.10 -3.97
C PHE A 459 -15.01 -0.85 -4.79
N ALA A 460 -13.96 -1.62 -4.55
CA ALA A 460 -12.66 -1.51 -5.21
C ALA A 460 -12.21 -2.89 -5.72
N PRO A 461 -12.67 -3.35 -6.89
CA PRO A 461 -12.21 -4.61 -7.45
C PRO A 461 -10.80 -4.45 -8.03
N VAL A 462 -9.94 -5.44 -7.79
CA VAL A 462 -8.63 -5.56 -8.43
C VAL A 462 -8.68 -6.66 -9.49
N PHE A 463 -8.26 -6.33 -10.69
CA PHE A 463 -8.04 -7.27 -11.79
C PHE A 463 -6.55 -7.33 -12.08
N PHE A 464 -5.98 -8.51 -11.98
CA PHE A 464 -4.58 -8.74 -12.29
C PHE A 464 -4.45 -9.87 -13.31
N ILE A 465 -3.61 -9.67 -14.31
CA ILE A 465 -3.19 -10.71 -15.22
C ILE A 465 -1.69 -10.64 -15.42
N SER A 466 -1.02 -11.78 -15.40
CA SER A 466 0.40 -11.87 -15.74
C SER A 466 0.70 -13.08 -16.60
N ARG A 467 1.74 -12.95 -17.42
CA ARG A 467 2.25 -14.05 -18.24
C ARG A 467 3.72 -13.85 -18.60
N PRO A 468 4.49 -14.93 -18.74
CA PRO A 468 5.78 -14.88 -19.42
C PRO A 468 5.59 -14.69 -20.92
N VAL A 469 6.53 -14.03 -21.57
CA VAL A 469 6.53 -13.87 -23.02
C VAL A 469 7.17 -15.11 -23.65
N HIS A 470 6.43 -15.72 -24.57
CA HIS A 470 6.90 -16.94 -25.22
C HIS A 470 8.22 -16.74 -25.98
N GLY A 471 9.12 -17.70 -25.89
CA GLY A 471 10.44 -17.64 -26.56
C GLY A 471 11.55 -16.95 -25.76
N THR A 472 11.26 -16.34 -24.62
CA THR A 472 12.26 -15.67 -23.77
C THR A 472 12.77 -16.54 -22.62
N ARG A 473 12.47 -17.83 -22.63
CA ARG A 473 12.77 -18.76 -21.52
C ARG A 473 12.18 -18.29 -20.18
N ASP A 474 11.00 -17.67 -20.23
CA ASP A 474 10.27 -17.10 -19.11
C ASP A 474 10.97 -15.91 -18.39
N ARG A 475 12.05 -15.39 -18.96
CA ARG A 475 12.78 -14.24 -18.39
C ARG A 475 12.04 -12.93 -18.57
N LEU A 476 11.30 -12.77 -19.68
CA LEU A 476 10.46 -11.60 -19.90
C LEU A 476 9.05 -11.92 -19.43
N LYS A 477 8.53 -11.13 -18.48
CA LYS A 477 7.17 -11.24 -17.96
C LYS A 477 6.43 -9.93 -18.19
N THR A 478 5.14 -10.03 -18.45
CA THR A 478 4.26 -8.88 -18.54
C THR A 478 3.12 -9.04 -17.54
N SER A 479 2.72 -7.97 -16.90
CA SER A 479 1.53 -7.94 -16.05
C SER A 479 0.73 -6.66 -16.23
N LEU A 480 -0.57 -6.77 -16.04
CA LEU A 480 -1.53 -5.67 -16.05
C LEU A 480 -2.35 -5.75 -14.76
N THR A 481 -2.40 -4.66 -14.03
CA THR A 481 -3.30 -4.47 -12.88
C THR A 481 -4.28 -3.36 -13.22
N LEU A 482 -5.56 -3.56 -12.92
CA LEU A 482 -6.61 -2.56 -13.06
C LEU A 482 -7.38 -2.49 -11.74
N THR A 483 -7.46 -1.30 -11.16
CA THR A 483 -8.11 -1.04 -9.87
C THR A 483 -9.10 0.12 -10.01
N PRO A 484 -10.33 -0.10 -10.49
CA PRO A 484 -11.39 0.90 -10.46
C PRO A 484 -11.93 1.05 -9.02
N TYR A 485 -12.39 2.24 -8.69
CA TYR A 485 -13.01 2.54 -7.41
C TYR A 485 -14.41 3.12 -7.60
N PHE A 486 -15.36 2.62 -6.82
CA PHE A 486 -16.75 3.06 -6.83
C PHE A 486 -17.17 3.40 -5.40
N SER A 487 -17.87 4.52 -5.25
CA SER A 487 -18.33 5.01 -3.96
C SER A 487 -19.85 5.16 -3.99
N GLY A 488 -20.56 4.23 -3.39
CA GLY A 488 -22.01 4.18 -3.20
C GLY A 488 -22.88 4.52 -4.41
N PRO A 489 -24.20 4.60 -4.22
CA PRO A 489 -25.10 4.97 -5.29
C PRO A 489 -25.05 6.46 -5.65
N ASN A 490 -24.58 7.31 -4.73
CA ASN A 490 -24.66 8.76 -4.89
C ASN A 490 -23.45 9.35 -5.64
N ARG A 491 -22.26 8.78 -5.46
CA ARG A 491 -21.02 9.26 -6.06
C ARG A 491 -20.59 8.45 -7.28
N GLY A 492 -20.84 7.13 -7.28
CA GLY A 492 -20.57 6.25 -8.41
C GLY A 492 -19.08 6.01 -8.63
N TYR A 493 -18.63 6.09 -9.87
CA TYR A 493 -17.23 5.83 -10.25
C TYR A 493 -16.31 6.98 -9.84
N GLN A 494 -15.25 6.64 -9.11
CA GLN A 494 -14.28 7.55 -8.49
C GLN A 494 -12.91 7.49 -9.17
N GLY A 495 -12.87 7.02 -10.42
CA GLY A 495 -11.64 6.82 -11.16
C GLY A 495 -11.07 5.41 -11.05
N SER A 496 -9.95 5.19 -11.72
CA SER A 496 -9.22 3.93 -11.71
C SER A 496 -7.72 4.16 -11.81
N LYS A 497 -6.96 3.22 -11.23
CA LYS A 497 -5.53 3.08 -11.45
C LYS A 497 -5.27 1.89 -12.35
N THR A 498 -4.51 2.08 -13.41
CA THR A 498 -4.05 1.03 -14.32
C THR A 498 -2.53 0.96 -14.27
N LYS A 499 -1.96 -0.23 -14.03
CA LYS A 499 -0.52 -0.45 -13.97
C LYS A 499 -0.14 -1.54 -14.96
N LEU A 500 0.69 -1.20 -15.93
CA LEU A 500 1.31 -2.15 -16.85
C LEU A 500 2.78 -2.31 -16.46
N MET A 501 3.24 -3.55 -16.26
CA MET A 501 4.63 -3.82 -15.94
C MET A 501 5.21 -4.85 -16.92
N VAL A 502 6.44 -4.57 -17.36
CA VAL A 502 7.25 -5.46 -18.15
C VAL A 502 8.56 -5.69 -17.41
N SER A 503 8.79 -6.88 -16.91
CA SER A 503 9.98 -7.23 -16.15
C SER A 503 10.85 -8.24 -16.91
N TYR A 504 12.17 -8.04 -16.81
CA TYR A 504 13.16 -8.89 -17.45
C TYR A 504 14.22 -9.35 -16.43
N GLU A 505 14.40 -10.66 -16.34
CA GLU A 505 15.43 -11.30 -15.53
C GLU A 505 16.74 -11.36 -16.33
N PHE A 506 17.63 -10.39 -16.12
CA PHE A 506 18.96 -10.35 -16.77
C PHE A 506 19.84 -11.50 -16.33
N SER A 507 19.83 -11.79 -15.01
CA SER A 507 20.52 -12.91 -14.39
C SER A 507 19.73 -13.38 -13.17
N PRO A 508 20.09 -14.51 -12.54
CA PRO A 508 19.49 -14.91 -11.25
C PRO A 508 19.60 -13.87 -10.13
N PHE A 509 20.44 -12.85 -10.31
CA PHE A 509 20.73 -11.82 -9.33
C PHE A 509 20.20 -10.44 -9.73
N ILE A 510 19.90 -10.23 -11.02
CA ILE A 510 19.55 -8.90 -11.54
C ILE A 510 18.21 -8.96 -12.27
N ASN A 511 17.26 -8.21 -11.78
CA ASN A 511 15.97 -7.96 -12.41
C ASN A 511 15.84 -6.49 -12.79
N GLY A 512 15.20 -6.22 -13.94
CA GLY A 512 14.80 -4.88 -14.33
C GLY A 512 13.34 -4.86 -14.74
N SER A 513 12.62 -3.80 -14.37
CA SER A 513 11.24 -3.61 -14.74
C SER A 513 11.02 -2.24 -15.37
N PHE A 514 10.13 -2.20 -16.36
CA PHE A 514 9.52 -0.99 -16.88
C PHE A 514 8.06 -0.98 -16.42
N ILE A 515 7.60 0.14 -15.90
CA ILE A 515 6.27 0.29 -15.32
C ILE A 515 5.61 1.51 -15.97
N TYR A 516 4.37 1.36 -16.38
CA TYR A 516 3.49 2.45 -16.80
C TYR A 516 2.29 2.48 -15.86
N THR A 517 2.02 3.63 -15.26
CA THR A 517 0.86 3.84 -14.39
C THR A 517 -0.01 4.97 -14.95
N ASP A 518 -1.30 4.71 -15.05
CA ASP A 518 -2.35 5.61 -15.53
C ASP A 518 -3.40 5.81 -14.45
N TYR A 519 -3.76 7.05 -14.19
CA TYR A 519 -4.85 7.44 -13.29
C TYR A 519 -5.94 8.09 -14.12
N SER A 520 -7.06 7.40 -14.31
CA SER A 520 -8.10 7.84 -15.24
C SER A 520 -9.50 7.86 -14.62
N GLY A 521 -10.32 8.77 -15.15
CA GLY A 521 -11.73 8.90 -14.78
C GLY A 521 -11.95 9.59 -13.43
N GLY A 522 -13.23 9.70 -13.05
CA GLY A 522 -13.62 10.43 -11.86
C GLY A 522 -13.65 11.95 -12.07
N ASN A 523 -13.87 12.67 -10.99
CA ASN A 523 -13.74 14.13 -10.90
C ASN A 523 -12.49 14.46 -10.09
N ASP A 524 -12.04 15.70 -10.09
CA ASP A 524 -10.82 16.14 -9.39
C ASP A 524 -10.88 15.93 -7.88
N ASP A 525 -12.06 15.78 -7.28
CA ASP A 525 -12.29 15.50 -5.87
C ASP A 525 -12.50 13.99 -5.56
N ASP A 526 -12.44 13.13 -6.57
CA ASP A 526 -12.59 11.69 -6.42
C ASP A 526 -11.24 11.02 -6.07
N LEU A 527 -11.27 9.78 -5.55
CA LEU A 527 -10.08 9.08 -5.04
C LEU A 527 -8.94 9.03 -6.06
N PHE A 528 -9.19 8.53 -7.27
CA PHE A 528 -8.19 8.49 -8.32
C PHE A 528 -8.27 9.69 -9.26
N GLY A 529 -9.43 10.35 -9.35
CA GLY A 529 -9.63 11.52 -10.20
C GLY A 529 -8.69 12.68 -9.82
N GLN A 530 -8.41 12.86 -8.53
CA GLN A 530 -7.45 13.87 -8.06
C GLN A 530 -6.02 13.65 -8.56
N TYR A 531 -5.70 12.45 -9.07
CA TYR A 531 -4.38 12.10 -9.62
C TYR A 531 -4.40 11.91 -11.14
N HIS A 532 -5.44 12.39 -11.85
CA HIS A 532 -5.57 12.17 -13.30
C HIS A 532 -4.42 12.74 -14.14
N GLN A 533 -3.56 13.57 -13.57
CA GLN A 533 -2.35 14.11 -14.21
C GLN A 533 -1.06 13.49 -13.65
N TRP A 534 -1.17 12.46 -12.80
CA TRP A 534 -0.02 11.72 -12.26
C TRP A 534 0.34 10.50 -13.08
N ASP A 535 -0.12 10.41 -14.35
CA ASP A 535 0.34 9.36 -15.26
C ASP A 535 1.86 9.38 -15.35
N ASN A 536 2.45 8.21 -15.17
CA ASN A 536 3.90 8.11 -15.05
C ASN A 536 4.49 6.88 -15.71
N VAL A 537 5.78 6.95 -16.00
CA VAL A 537 6.61 5.80 -16.38
C VAL A 537 7.69 5.59 -15.35
N GLY A 538 7.85 4.36 -14.94
CA GLY A 538 8.83 3.94 -13.95
C GLY A 538 9.82 2.92 -14.49
N PHE A 539 11.00 2.92 -13.88
CA PHE A 539 12.03 1.92 -14.08
C PHE A 539 12.48 1.40 -12.72
N GLU A 540 12.56 0.10 -12.60
CA GLU A 540 13.13 -0.56 -11.44
C GLU A 540 14.33 -1.39 -11.86
N LEU A 541 15.41 -1.32 -11.07
CA LEU A 541 16.55 -2.22 -11.18
C LEU A 541 16.83 -2.81 -9.82
N LYS A 542 16.83 -4.13 -9.72
CA LYS A 542 17.03 -4.87 -8.47
C LYS A 542 18.21 -5.83 -8.63
N TYR A 543 19.15 -5.75 -7.69
CA TYR A 543 20.27 -6.67 -7.54
C TYR A 543 20.17 -7.39 -6.20
N GLU A 544 20.17 -8.72 -6.22
CA GLU A 544 20.12 -9.60 -5.05
C GLU A 544 21.46 -10.31 -4.84
N PHE A 545 21.95 -10.40 -3.62
CA PHE A 545 23.25 -11.01 -3.29
C PHE A 545 23.24 -11.80 -1.98
#